data_0204a9edd84df7b9bee6e1934869a796
#
_entry.id   0204a9edd84df7b9bee6e1934869a796
#
_cell.length_a   1.000
_cell.length_b   1.000
_cell.length_c   1.000
_cell.angle_alpha   90.00
_cell.angle_beta   90.00
_cell.angle_gamma   90.00
#
_symmetry.space_group_name_H-M   'P 1'
#
loop_
_entity.id
_entity.type
_entity.pdbx_description
1 polymer ?
#
loop_
_entity_poly.entity_id
_entity_poly.type
_entity_poly.pdbx_seq_one_letter_code
_entity_poly.pdbx_strand_id
1 'polypeptide(L)'
;MSKSQSTSRSASAERKHFPAKLISFLLIFTVSLFQMSGIVQAASTRPADKNKAGNGNILVGVSGTFEQKDKSAILSRVNAIRKEACEKGYPNPANGRKLTMADYVPMKWSSDLEWIAQLRAAESTVNESHTRPNGLSCFSIRRNNQQSRAENLAWNYSGLMQGMEQWYGEKNDWVKQNSHAVTGHYTSLINPKYQYIGLGSFVRSSGGWHGIAGEFSSSNTGSEKQSKVKGSYMQTLEVGKANITQMSLKAPSTIKVKKTKTLTVSCKVVYPGIMGGNNSTNANILKGITWRSSKPSVLTISSKGKITAKKAGKATITAKIKGKKTLKKTVTVTK
;
A
#
# COMPACT_ATOMS: atom_id res chain seq x y z
N MET A 1 40.92 55.22 -32.87
CA MET A 1 41.34 54.99 -34.27
C MET A 1 40.92 53.57 -34.60
N SER A 2 40.07 53.23 -35.52
CA SER A 2 39.51 53.78 -36.72
C SER A 2 38.13 53.09 -36.94
N LYS A 3 37.20 53.87 -37.42
CA LYS A 3 35.87 53.48 -37.90
C LYS A 3 36.03 52.67 -39.21
N SER A 4 35.12 51.73 -39.47
CA SER A 4 34.63 51.51 -40.82
C SER A 4 33.21 51.00 -40.80
N GLN A 5 32.32 51.82 -41.35
CA GLN A 5 30.96 51.55 -41.81
C GLN A 5 30.99 50.89 -43.19
N SER A 6 29.99 50.10 -43.52
CA SER A 6 29.30 50.13 -44.83
C SER A 6 28.16 49.11 -44.81
N THR A 7 27.01 49.52 -44.87
CA THR A 7 26.04 49.91 -45.90
C THR A 7 25.16 48.79 -46.40
N SER A 8 23.90 49.08 -46.24
CA SER A 8 22.67 48.41 -46.68
C SER A 8 22.59 48.04 -48.15
N ARG A 9 21.86 46.96 -48.46
CA ARG A 9 21.02 46.94 -49.68
C ARG A 9 19.73 46.14 -49.41
N SER A 10 18.65 46.87 -49.58
CA SER A 10 17.28 46.38 -49.66
C SER A 10 17.06 45.63 -50.99
N ALA A 11 16.34 44.54 -50.96
CA ALA A 11 15.68 44.00 -52.15
C ALA A 11 14.22 43.73 -51.78
N SER A 12 13.36 44.55 -52.37
CA SER A 12 11.93 44.38 -52.40
C SER A 12 11.57 43.19 -53.30
N ALA A 13 10.73 42.28 -52.83
CA ALA A 13 10.10 41.28 -53.68
C ALA A 13 8.58 41.35 -53.48
N GLU A 14 7.92 41.50 -54.59
CA GLU A 14 6.48 41.74 -54.80
C GLU A 14 5.58 40.69 -54.14
N ARG A 15 4.49 41.20 -53.57
CA ARG A 15 3.34 40.36 -53.11
C ARG A 15 2.43 40.07 -54.29
N LYS A 16 2.36 38.82 -54.72
CA LYS A 16 1.27 38.34 -55.56
C LYS A 16 0.08 37.93 -54.69
N HIS A 17 -1.02 38.64 -54.82
CA HIS A 17 -2.32 38.28 -54.27
C HIS A 17 -2.88 37.04 -54.98
N PHE A 18 -3.19 35.99 -54.20
CA PHE A 18 -4.13 34.93 -54.61
C PHE A 18 -5.39 35.01 -53.78
N PRO A 19 -6.57 34.91 -54.36
CA PRO A 19 -7.83 35.03 -53.61
C PRO A 19 -8.10 33.72 -52.81
N ALA A 20 -8.30 33.89 -51.52
CA ALA A 20 -8.72 32.82 -50.63
C ALA A 20 -10.18 32.42 -50.93
N LYS A 21 -10.42 31.26 -51.49
CA LYS A 21 -11.73 30.60 -51.44
C LYS A 21 -11.86 29.88 -50.09
N LEU A 22 -12.71 30.43 -49.26
CA LEU A 22 -13.12 29.88 -47.97
C LEU A 22 -13.97 28.63 -48.24
N ILE A 23 -13.40 27.46 -48.03
CA ILE A 23 -14.15 26.20 -47.93
C ILE A 23 -14.24 25.89 -46.46
N SER A 24 -15.41 26.20 -45.85
CA SER A 24 -15.75 25.78 -44.51
C SER A 24 -16.04 24.28 -44.51
N PHE A 25 -15.03 23.49 -44.09
CA PHE A 25 -15.31 22.10 -43.68
C PHE A 25 -15.80 22.10 -42.23
N LEU A 26 -17.10 21.97 -42.06
CA LEU A 26 -17.72 21.70 -40.76
C LEU A 26 -17.41 20.25 -40.39
N LEU A 27 -16.33 20.04 -39.64
CA LEU A 27 -16.00 18.72 -39.06
C LEU A 27 -16.91 18.58 -37.85
N ILE A 28 -18.03 17.84 -38.02
CA ILE A 28 -18.85 17.35 -36.92
C ILE A 28 -18.08 16.26 -36.24
N PHE A 29 -17.37 16.59 -35.14
CA PHE A 29 -16.84 15.62 -34.22
C PHE A 29 -17.99 15.07 -33.39
N THR A 30 -18.58 13.95 -33.83
CA THR A 30 -19.40 13.11 -32.96
C THR A 30 -18.46 12.45 -31.95
N VAL A 31 -18.31 13.06 -30.78
CA VAL A 31 -17.71 12.38 -29.63
C VAL A 31 -18.68 11.30 -29.19
N SER A 32 -18.49 10.11 -29.72
CA SER A 32 -19.10 8.90 -29.16
C SER A 32 -18.50 8.70 -27.76
N LEU A 33 -19.21 9.17 -26.73
CA LEU A 33 -18.99 8.77 -25.34
C LEU A 33 -19.27 7.26 -25.26
N PHE A 34 -18.26 6.46 -25.57
CA PHE A 34 -18.21 5.10 -25.11
C PHE A 34 -18.09 5.17 -23.57
N GLN A 35 -19.22 5.15 -22.88
CA GLN A 35 -19.25 4.76 -21.49
C GLN A 35 -18.78 3.30 -21.46
N MET A 36 -17.47 3.11 -21.39
CA MET A 36 -16.95 1.85 -20.88
C MET A 36 -17.42 1.75 -19.44
N SER A 37 -18.57 1.11 -19.24
CA SER A 37 -18.93 0.51 -17.97
C SER A 37 -17.93 -0.60 -17.70
N GLY A 38 -16.70 -0.20 -17.35
CA GLY A 38 -15.70 -1.11 -16.83
C GLY A 38 -16.35 -1.80 -15.65
N ILE A 39 -16.58 -3.11 -15.76
CA ILE A 39 -16.89 -3.96 -14.62
C ILE A 39 -15.73 -3.71 -13.67
N VAL A 40 -15.92 -2.89 -12.64
CA VAL A 40 -14.94 -2.73 -11.54
C VAL A 40 -14.93 -4.09 -10.85
N GLN A 41 -14.05 -4.96 -11.31
CA GLN A 41 -13.82 -6.24 -10.67
C GLN A 41 -13.43 -5.92 -9.22
N ALA A 42 -14.22 -6.44 -8.28
CA ALA A 42 -13.94 -6.25 -6.86
C ALA A 42 -12.50 -6.71 -6.60
N ALA A 43 -11.67 -5.82 -6.06
CA ALA A 43 -10.28 -6.13 -5.77
C ALA A 43 -10.19 -7.40 -4.91
N SER A 44 -9.34 -8.34 -5.29
CA SER A 44 -9.11 -9.57 -4.53
C SER A 44 -8.72 -9.21 -3.10
N THR A 45 -9.31 -9.90 -2.12
CA THR A 45 -9.02 -9.66 -0.70
C THR A 45 -7.85 -10.55 -0.27
N ARG A 46 -6.81 -9.93 0.31
CA ARG A 46 -5.70 -10.65 0.94
C ARG A 46 -5.92 -10.75 2.45
N PRO A 47 -5.67 -11.90 3.07
CA PRO A 47 -5.84 -12.10 4.50
C PRO A 47 -4.77 -11.35 5.31
N ALA A 48 -5.10 -11.04 6.58
CA ALA A 48 -4.11 -10.74 7.61
C ALA A 48 -3.40 -12.03 8.04
N ASP A 49 -2.39 -11.89 8.91
CA ASP A 49 -1.72 -13.04 9.55
C ASP A 49 -2.66 -13.86 10.45
N LYS A 50 -3.74 -13.26 10.93
CA LYS A 50 -4.76 -13.92 11.77
C LYS A 50 -6.16 -13.75 11.19
N ASN A 51 -6.97 -14.80 11.31
CA ASN A 51 -8.37 -14.79 10.86
C ASN A 51 -9.34 -14.13 11.86
N LYS A 52 -8.90 -13.89 13.10
CA LYS A 52 -9.67 -13.29 14.19
C LYS A 52 -8.83 -12.24 14.89
N ALA A 53 -9.41 -11.07 15.10
CA ALA A 53 -8.75 -9.98 15.83
C ALA A 53 -8.62 -10.31 17.33
N GLY A 54 -7.52 -9.88 17.92
CA GLY A 54 -7.30 -9.92 19.37
C GLY A 54 -8.21 -8.97 20.14
N ASN A 55 -8.11 -9.02 21.49
CA ASN A 55 -8.86 -8.10 22.34
C ASN A 55 -8.46 -6.65 22.04
N GLY A 56 -9.45 -5.76 22.06
CA GLY A 56 -9.22 -4.33 21.73
C GLY A 56 -9.04 -4.04 20.24
N ASN A 57 -8.90 -5.06 19.38
CA ASN A 57 -8.63 -4.91 17.95
C ASN A 57 -9.84 -5.27 17.08
N ILE A 58 -9.74 -4.97 15.77
CA ILE A 58 -10.73 -5.27 14.75
C ILE A 58 -10.05 -5.50 13.40
N LEU A 59 -10.66 -6.33 12.53
CA LEU A 59 -10.18 -6.53 11.17
C LEU A 59 -10.83 -5.52 10.22
N VAL A 60 -9.97 -4.79 9.49
CA VAL A 60 -10.36 -3.84 8.46
C VAL A 60 -9.74 -4.19 7.12
N GLY A 61 -10.38 -3.78 6.03
CA GLY A 61 -9.85 -3.87 4.68
C GLY A 61 -9.37 -2.51 4.21
N VAL A 62 -8.11 -2.42 3.81
CA VAL A 62 -7.51 -1.23 3.19
C VAL A 62 -7.25 -1.54 1.73
N SER A 63 -7.85 -0.78 0.84
CA SER A 63 -7.65 -0.93 -0.60
C SER A 63 -6.37 -0.22 -1.05
N GLY A 64 -5.63 -0.88 -1.93
CA GLY A 64 -4.38 -0.33 -2.46
C GLY A 64 -3.77 -1.23 -3.52
N THR A 65 -2.58 -0.88 -3.94
CA THR A 65 -1.83 -1.58 -4.99
C THR A 65 -0.51 -2.09 -4.44
N PHE A 66 -0.24 -3.38 -4.63
CA PHE A 66 1.08 -3.95 -4.42
C PHE A 66 1.93 -3.72 -5.67
N GLU A 67 3.08 -3.11 -5.46
CA GLU A 67 4.14 -3.08 -6.46
C GLU A 67 4.95 -4.36 -6.36
N GLN A 68 5.43 -4.86 -7.50
CA GLN A 68 6.37 -5.96 -7.57
C GLN A 68 7.50 -5.60 -8.53
N LYS A 69 8.73 -5.78 -8.07
CA LYS A 69 9.96 -5.73 -8.89
C LYS A 69 10.53 -7.13 -8.98
N ASP A 70 11.23 -7.42 -10.05
CA ASP A 70 11.92 -8.69 -10.21
C ASP A 70 12.89 -8.92 -9.04
N LYS A 71 12.79 -10.09 -8.43
CA LYS A 71 13.66 -10.48 -7.31
C LYS A 71 15.14 -10.50 -7.70
N SER A 72 15.46 -10.82 -8.98
CA SER A 72 16.85 -10.83 -9.45
C SER A 72 17.47 -9.43 -9.41
N ALA A 73 16.72 -8.40 -9.81
CA ALA A 73 17.15 -7.01 -9.72
C ALA A 73 17.33 -6.56 -8.25
N ILE A 74 16.40 -6.97 -7.37
CA ILE A 74 16.47 -6.69 -5.93
C ILE A 74 17.73 -7.37 -5.34
N LEU A 75 17.91 -8.67 -5.57
CA LEU A 75 19.03 -9.44 -5.01
C LEU A 75 20.37 -8.94 -5.57
N SER A 76 20.43 -8.60 -6.86
CA SER A 76 21.63 -8.00 -7.46
C SER A 76 22.03 -6.72 -6.71
N ARG A 77 21.08 -5.81 -6.44
CA ARG A 77 21.37 -4.57 -5.73
C ARG A 77 21.81 -4.80 -4.29
N VAL A 78 21.07 -5.62 -3.53
CA VAL A 78 21.41 -5.95 -2.14
C VAL A 78 22.80 -6.60 -2.06
N ASN A 79 23.07 -7.54 -2.96
CA ASN A 79 24.36 -8.26 -2.97
C ASN A 79 25.53 -7.36 -3.40
N ALA A 80 25.29 -6.40 -4.28
CA ALA A 80 26.29 -5.37 -4.61
C ALA A 80 26.62 -4.51 -3.38
N ILE A 81 25.62 -4.08 -2.59
CA ILE A 81 25.81 -3.34 -1.33
C ILE A 81 26.62 -4.16 -0.33
N ARG A 82 26.29 -5.45 -0.17
CA ARG A 82 27.01 -6.35 0.75
C ARG A 82 28.47 -6.57 0.33
N LYS A 83 28.68 -6.78 -0.97
CA LYS A 83 30.02 -6.97 -1.54
C LYS A 83 30.86 -5.72 -1.37
N GLU A 84 30.33 -4.53 -1.67
CA GLU A 84 30.99 -3.24 -1.41
C GLU A 84 31.44 -3.12 0.04
N ALA A 85 30.56 -3.45 0.99
CA ALA A 85 30.90 -3.34 2.42
C ALA A 85 32.07 -4.26 2.81
N CYS A 86 32.15 -5.46 2.24
CA CYS A 86 33.25 -6.40 2.48
C CYS A 86 34.55 -5.96 1.80
N GLU A 87 34.48 -5.51 0.53
CA GLU A 87 35.65 -5.04 -0.23
C GLU A 87 36.27 -3.77 0.40
N LYS A 88 35.44 -2.88 0.94
CA LYS A 88 35.88 -1.63 1.57
C LYS A 88 36.24 -1.80 3.05
N GLY A 89 35.97 -2.96 3.65
CA GLY A 89 36.28 -3.21 5.06
C GLY A 89 35.43 -2.33 6.02
N TYR A 90 34.15 -2.14 5.70
CA TYR A 90 33.25 -1.37 6.57
C TYR A 90 33.02 -2.09 7.91
N PRO A 91 32.61 -1.37 8.97
CA PRO A 91 32.33 -2.01 10.26
C PRO A 91 31.25 -3.09 10.15
N ASN A 92 31.51 -4.27 10.71
CA ASN A 92 30.58 -5.39 10.76
C ASN A 92 29.49 -5.12 11.82
N PRO A 93 28.20 -5.06 11.45
CA PRO A 93 27.12 -4.80 12.41
C PRO A 93 27.00 -5.84 13.52
N ALA A 94 27.55 -7.04 13.31
CA ALA A 94 27.45 -8.12 14.29
C ALA A 94 28.48 -8.06 15.43
N ASN A 95 29.65 -7.40 15.21
CA ASN A 95 30.74 -7.41 16.20
C ASN A 95 31.70 -6.22 16.10
N GLY A 96 31.45 -5.23 15.24
CA GLY A 96 32.23 -4.00 15.08
C GLY A 96 33.57 -4.15 14.36
N ARG A 97 34.08 -5.38 14.13
CA ARG A 97 35.32 -5.59 13.36
C ARG A 97 35.14 -5.20 11.89
N LYS A 98 36.21 -4.97 11.16
CA LYS A 98 36.14 -4.75 9.73
C LYS A 98 35.59 -6.00 9.01
N LEU A 99 34.65 -5.80 8.10
CA LEU A 99 34.19 -6.82 7.16
C LEU A 99 35.34 -7.16 6.21
N THR A 100 35.39 -8.40 5.77
CA THR A 100 36.33 -8.92 4.76
C THR A 100 35.55 -9.71 3.72
N MET A 101 36.19 -10.08 2.61
CA MET A 101 35.54 -10.94 1.61
C MET A 101 35.17 -12.32 2.14
N ALA A 102 35.79 -12.80 3.23
CA ALA A 102 35.40 -14.01 3.93
C ALA A 102 34.02 -13.88 4.65
N ASP A 103 33.59 -12.64 4.92
CA ASP A 103 32.27 -12.35 5.50
C ASP A 103 31.16 -12.17 4.45
N TYR A 104 31.52 -12.16 3.17
CA TYR A 104 30.56 -11.97 2.11
C TYR A 104 29.65 -13.20 1.97
N VAL A 105 28.40 -13.04 2.38
CA VAL A 105 27.33 -14.04 2.20
C VAL A 105 26.25 -13.42 1.33
N PRO A 106 26.05 -13.91 0.09
CA PRO A 106 25.01 -13.37 -0.77
C PRO A 106 23.62 -13.61 -0.16
N MET A 107 22.79 -12.57 -0.18
CA MET A 107 21.40 -12.63 0.25
C MET A 107 20.60 -13.48 -0.75
N LYS A 108 19.70 -14.32 -0.24
CA LYS A 108 18.75 -15.14 -0.99
C LYS A 108 17.31 -14.68 -0.73
N TRP A 109 16.41 -15.00 -1.64
CA TRP A 109 14.99 -14.70 -1.47
C TRP A 109 14.29 -15.68 -0.54
N SER A 110 13.31 -15.19 0.21
CA SER A 110 12.37 -16.04 0.97
C SER A 110 10.94 -15.64 0.65
N SER A 111 10.15 -16.56 0.13
CA SER A 111 8.72 -16.35 -0.15
C SER A 111 7.91 -16.04 1.12
N ASP A 112 8.31 -16.59 2.27
CA ASP A 112 7.63 -16.34 3.53
C ASP A 112 7.98 -14.97 4.10
N LEU A 113 9.24 -14.53 4.01
CA LEU A 113 9.63 -13.15 4.34
C LEU A 113 8.98 -12.14 3.38
N GLU A 114 8.87 -12.46 2.08
CA GLU A 114 8.14 -11.62 1.12
C GLU A 114 6.68 -11.44 1.54
N TRP A 115 6.02 -12.52 1.96
CA TRP A 115 4.64 -12.43 2.43
C TRP A 115 4.51 -11.53 3.67
N ILE A 116 5.45 -11.66 4.63
CA ILE A 116 5.52 -10.82 5.83
C ILE A 116 5.77 -9.37 5.42
N ALA A 117 6.73 -9.12 4.54
CA ALA A 117 7.06 -7.79 4.03
C ALA A 117 5.88 -7.12 3.32
N GLN A 118 5.12 -7.86 2.50
CA GLN A 118 3.92 -7.35 1.84
C GLN A 118 2.83 -6.95 2.86
N LEU A 119 2.64 -7.73 3.92
CA LEU A 119 1.70 -7.36 4.99
C LEU A 119 2.20 -6.12 5.74
N ARG A 120 3.47 -6.08 6.12
CA ARG A 120 4.09 -4.95 6.82
C ARG A 120 4.11 -3.67 5.97
N ALA A 121 4.37 -3.77 4.67
CA ALA A 121 4.27 -2.66 3.75
C ALA A 121 2.87 -2.03 3.78
N ALA A 122 1.81 -2.85 3.77
CA ALA A 122 0.44 -2.33 3.90
C ALA A 122 0.15 -1.76 5.30
N GLU A 123 0.60 -2.43 6.37
CA GLU A 123 0.46 -1.94 7.75
C GLU A 123 1.19 -0.61 7.96
N SER A 124 2.39 -0.44 7.38
CA SER A 124 3.19 0.78 7.50
C SER A 124 2.58 1.99 6.80
N THR A 125 1.68 1.80 5.82
CA THR A 125 0.90 2.93 5.27
C THR A 125 -0.18 3.42 6.22
N VAL A 126 -0.56 2.62 7.22
CA VAL A 126 -1.61 2.95 8.21
C VAL A 126 -0.98 3.47 9.50
N ASN A 127 0.02 2.77 10.02
CA ASN A 127 0.84 3.17 11.17
C ASN A 127 2.30 3.19 10.74
N GLU A 128 2.84 4.38 10.54
CA GLU A 128 4.21 4.65 10.06
C GLU A 128 5.24 4.34 11.15
N SER A 129 5.32 3.06 11.56
CA SER A 129 6.09 2.60 12.72
C SER A 129 6.46 1.12 12.59
N HIS A 130 7.53 0.71 13.28
CA HIS A 130 7.85 -0.70 13.54
C HIS A 130 6.81 -1.39 14.44
N THR A 131 6.01 -0.62 15.20
CA THR A 131 4.84 -1.17 15.90
C THR A 131 3.70 -1.36 14.90
N ARG A 132 3.13 -2.55 14.87
CA ARG A 132 2.00 -2.89 14.01
C ARG A 132 0.73 -2.09 14.41
N PRO A 133 -0.24 -1.89 13.50
CA PRO A 133 -1.49 -1.21 13.81
C PRO A 133 -2.33 -1.90 14.90
N ASN A 134 -2.07 -3.14 15.23
CA ASN A 134 -2.70 -3.88 16.33
C ASN A 134 -1.98 -3.73 17.67
N GLY A 135 -0.92 -2.93 17.75
CA GLY A 135 -0.10 -2.68 18.95
C GLY A 135 0.98 -3.72 19.20
N LEU A 136 1.11 -4.75 18.37
CA LEU A 136 2.16 -5.78 18.51
C LEU A 136 3.46 -5.34 17.83
N SER A 137 4.56 -5.99 18.19
CA SER A 137 5.85 -5.85 17.48
C SER A 137 5.73 -6.34 16.03
N CYS A 138 6.48 -5.72 15.10
CA CYS A 138 6.63 -6.20 13.71
C CYS A 138 7.07 -7.67 13.66
N PHE A 139 7.89 -8.10 14.61
CA PHE A 139 8.35 -9.48 14.73
C PHE A 139 7.30 -10.48 15.26
N SER A 140 6.07 -10.04 15.51
CA SER A 140 4.98 -10.95 15.96
C SER A 140 4.36 -11.76 14.81
N ILE A 141 4.65 -11.41 13.56
CA ILE A 141 4.09 -12.11 12.39
C ILE A 141 4.81 -13.45 12.20
N ARG A 142 4.01 -14.48 11.92
CA ARG A 142 4.48 -15.81 11.54
C ARG A 142 3.87 -16.23 10.20
N ARG A 143 4.71 -16.75 9.31
CA ARG A 143 4.29 -17.38 8.06
C ARG A 143 5.01 -18.72 7.93
N ASN A 144 4.28 -19.85 7.94
CA ASN A 144 4.87 -21.19 7.88
C ASN A 144 6.06 -21.38 8.85
N ASN A 145 5.93 -20.91 10.10
CA ASN A 145 6.98 -20.84 11.12
C ASN A 145 8.14 -19.85 10.83
N GLN A 146 8.16 -19.18 9.67
CA GLN A 146 9.08 -18.08 9.40
C GLN A 146 8.74 -16.87 10.26
N GLN A 147 9.78 -16.25 10.81
CA GLN A 147 9.75 -14.97 11.50
C GLN A 147 10.86 -14.08 10.95
N SER A 148 10.60 -12.79 10.83
CA SER A 148 11.65 -11.81 10.59
C SER A 148 12.52 -11.59 11.83
N ARG A 149 13.80 -11.29 11.62
CA ARG A 149 14.80 -10.98 12.65
C ARG A 149 15.28 -9.53 12.58
N ALA A 150 15.03 -8.86 11.45
CA ALA A 150 15.18 -7.42 11.30
C ALA A 150 14.17 -6.91 10.29
N GLU A 151 13.70 -5.69 10.49
CA GLU A 151 12.76 -5.00 9.61
C GLU A 151 13.34 -3.66 9.18
N ASN A 152 13.34 -3.39 7.89
CA ASN A 152 13.57 -2.06 7.33
C ASN A 152 12.24 -1.51 6.81
N LEU A 153 11.94 -0.25 7.14
CA LEU A 153 10.81 0.49 6.59
C LEU A 153 11.27 1.71 5.81
N ALA A 154 10.53 2.06 4.77
CA ALA A 154 10.71 3.31 4.05
C ALA A 154 9.38 3.82 3.50
N TRP A 155 9.30 5.14 3.29
CA TRP A 155 8.14 5.80 2.69
C TRP A 155 8.61 6.76 1.60
N ASN A 156 8.08 6.60 0.39
CA ASN A 156 8.41 7.46 -0.75
C ASN A 156 7.33 7.37 -1.84
N TYR A 157 7.45 8.21 -2.88
CA TYR A 157 6.52 8.22 -4.02
C TYR A 157 6.97 7.38 -5.22
N SER A 158 8.21 6.86 -5.19
CA SER A 158 8.84 6.15 -6.34
C SER A 158 8.83 4.63 -6.20
N GLY A 159 8.41 4.09 -5.03
CA GLY A 159 8.22 2.67 -4.78
C GLY A 159 9.45 1.93 -4.26
N LEU A 160 9.46 0.61 -4.47
CA LEU A 160 10.30 -0.35 -3.77
C LEU A 160 11.81 -0.08 -3.90
N MET A 161 12.30 0.15 -5.12
CA MET A 161 13.75 0.34 -5.33
C MET A 161 14.26 1.64 -4.68
N GLN A 162 13.45 2.71 -4.69
CA GLN A 162 13.80 3.93 -3.97
C GLN A 162 13.85 3.70 -2.45
N GLY A 163 12.99 2.83 -1.90
CA GLY A 163 13.09 2.45 -0.49
C GLY A 163 14.42 1.79 -0.15
N MET A 164 14.93 0.93 -1.04
CA MET A 164 16.26 0.32 -0.87
C MET A 164 17.38 1.36 -0.93
N GLU A 165 17.27 2.35 -1.82
CA GLU A 165 18.26 3.45 -1.88
C GLU A 165 18.19 4.37 -0.64
N GLN A 166 17.01 4.57 -0.04
CA GLN A 166 16.89 5.27 1.25
C GLN A 166 17.66 4.52 2.35
N TRP A 167 17.53 3.19 2.43
CA TRP A 167 18.30 2.38 3.39
C TRP A 167 19.81 2.40 3.13
N TYR A 168 20.21 2.35 1.85
CA TYR A 168 21.61 2.47 1.45
C TYR A 168 22.18 3.86 1.78
N GLY A 169 21.37 4.90 1.74
CA GLY A 169 21.74 6.27 2.04
C GLY A 169 22.36 6.46 3.45
N GLU A 170 22.05 5.58 4.40
CA GLU A 170 22.61 5.59 5.77
C GLU A 170 24.08 5.11 5.83
N LYS A 171 24.65 4.64 4.72
CA LYS A 171 25.98 4.06 4.62
C LYS A 171 27.06 4.97 5.22
N ASN A 172 27.05 6.25 4.84
CA ASN A 172 28.13 7.16 5.25
C ASN A 172 28.14 7.41 6.76
N ASP A 173 26.97 7.47 7.38
CA ASP A 173 26.85 7.62 8.84
C ASP A 173 27.31 6.34 9.55
N TRP A 174 26.96 5.16 9.01
CA TRP A 174 27.46 3.90 9.54
C TRP A 174 28.98 3.78 9.44
N VAL A 175 29.56 4.09 8.28
CA VAL A 175 31.01 4.01 8.04
C VAL A 175 31.79 4.98 8.97
N LYS A 176 31.25 6.17 9.21
CA LYS A 176 31.80 7.17 10.11
C LYS A 176 31.50 6.91 11.60
N GLN A 177 30.72 5.85 11.90
CA GLN A 177 30.25 5.53 13.26
C GLN A 177 29.54 6.71 13.92
N ASN A 178 28.68 7.42 13.17
CA ASN A 178 27.90 8.56 13.66
C ASN A 178 26.80 8.06 14.62
N SER A 179 27.04 8.18 15.93
CA SER A 179 26.11 7.73 16.98
C SER A 179 24.79 8.50 17.04
N HIS A 180 24.68 9.66 16.37
CA HIS A 180 23.48 10.49 16.33
C HIS A 180 22.60 10.23 15.10
N ALA A 181 23.08 9.40 14.16
CA ALA A 181 22.35 9.09 12.94
C ALA A 181 21.61 7.73 13.00
N VAL A 182 20.53 7.61 12.23
CA VAL A 182 19.89 6.32 11.98
C VAL A 182 20.75 5.54 11.00
N THR A 183 21.15 4.35 11.37
CA THR A 183 22.00 3.45 10.55
C THR A 183 21.45 2.02 10.48
N GLY A 184 20.33 1.78 11.16
CA GLY A 184 19.75 0.44 11.33
C GLY A 184 19.33 -0.22 10.00
N HIS A 185 18.89 0.57 9.03
CA HIS A 185 18.48 0.03 7.75
C HIS A 185 19.67 -0.42 6.91
N TYR A 186 20.74 0.39 6.85
CA TYR A 186 21.97 0.00 6.16
C TYR A 186 22.61 -1.22 6.82
N THR A 187 22.68 -1.22 8.17
CA THR A 187 23.28 -2.34 8.90
C THR A 187 22.52 -3.65 8.69
N SER A 188 21.20 -3.63 8.56
CA SER A 188 20.41 -4.82 8.19
C SER A 188 20.79 -5.36 6.81
N LEU A 189 21.06 -4.48 5.84
CA LEU A 189 21.48 -4.89 4.48
C LEU A 189 22.83 -5.62 4.47
N ILE A 190 23.83 -5.12 5.27
CA ILE A 190 25.20 -5.64 5.22
C ILE A 190 25.52 -6.68 6.30
N ASN A 191 24.60 -6.95 7.24
CA ASN A 191 24.84 -7.89 8.33
C ASN A 191 25.02 -9.33 7.80
N PRO A 192 26.18 -9.99 7.97
CA PRO A 192 26.42 -11.32 7.46
C PRO A 192 25.57 -12.40 8.15
N LYS A 193 24.97 -12.11 9.32
CA LYS A 193 24.03 -13.02 9.99
C LYS A 193 22.74 -13.24 9.20
N TYR A 194 22.33 -12.26 8.37
CA TYR A 194 21.12 -12.38 7.56
C TYR A 194 21.46 -12.92 6.19
N GLN A 195 20.83 -14.04 5.83
CA GLN A 195 21.05 -14.76 4.57
C GLN A 195 19.82 -14.71 3.67
N TYR A 196 18.66 -14.36 4.22
CA TYR A 196 17.39 -14.35 3.49
C TYR A 196 16.70 -13.00 3.64
N ILE A 197 16.07 -12.57 2.55
CA ILE A 197 15.30 -11.33 2.47
C ILE A 197 13.97 -11.56 1.76
N GLY A 198 12.96 -10.81 2.17
CA GLY A 198 11.72 -10.60 1.42
C GLY A 198 11.37 -9.12 1.43
N LEU A 199 10.91 -8.58 0.30
CA LEU A 199 10.49 -7.19 0.19
C LEU A 199 9.01 -7.08 -0.21
N GLY A 200 8.37 -6.02 0.27
CA GLY A 200 7.01 -5.64 -0.10
C GLY A 200 6.87 -4.14 -0.28
N SER A 201 6.01 -3.73 -1.19
CA SER A 201 5.62 -2.34 -1.39
C SER A 201 4.12 -2.25 -1.61
N PHE A 202 3.48 -1.32 -0.93
CA PHE A 202 2.05 -1.08 -0.99
C PHE A 202 1.74 0.41 -0.98
N VAL A 203 0.86 0.85 -1.89
CA VAL A 203 0.31 2.20 -1.90
C VAL A 203 -1.21 2.16 -1.78
N ARG A 204 -1.79 2.98 -0.92
CA ARG A 204 -3.25 3.05 -0.71
C ARG A 204 -3.96 3.58 -1.95
N SER A 205 -5.15 3.08 -2.26
CA SER A 205 -5.98 3.60 -3.36
C SER A 205 -6.40 5.07 -3.16
N SER A 206 -6.35 5.58 -1.94
CA SER A 206 -6.57 6.99 -1.63
C SER A 206 -5.36 7.88 -1.95
N GLY A 207 -4.28 7.29 -2.47
CA GLY A 207 -3.00 7.97 -2.72
C GLY A 207 -2.12 8.06 -1.47
N GLY A 208 -1.02 8.78 -1.58
CA GLY A 208 0.01 8.93 -0.56
C GLY A 208 1.29 8.18 -0.92
N TRP A 209 2.15 8.02 0.06
CA TRP A 209 3.42 7.32 -0.11
C TRP A 209 3.23 5.81 -0.26
N HIS A 210 4.14 5.17 -0.98
CA HIS A 210 4.37 3.74 -0.84
C HIS A 210 4.90 3.46 0.57
N GLY A 211 4.31 2.50 1.27
CA GLY A 211 4.97 1.84 2.38
C GLY A 211 5.83 0.71 1.83
N ILE A 212 7.11 0.73 2.14
CA ILE A 212 8.08 -0.30 1.73
C ILE A 212 8.57 -1.00 2.98
N ALA A 213 8.58 -2.33 2.97
CA ALA A 213 9.13 -3.14 4.04
C ALA A 213 10.14 -4.15 3.49
N GLY A 214 11.25 -4.29 4.19
CA GLY A 214 12.23 -5.35 3.99
C GLY A 214 12.34 -6.19 5.26
N GLU A 215 12.18 -7.49 5.11
CA GLU A 215 12.25 -8.46 6.21
C GLU A 215 13.44 -9.38 6.05
N PHE A 216 14.18 -9.59 7.11
CA PHE A 216 15.45 -10.31 7.08
C PHE A 216 15.46 -11.48 8.06
N SER A 217 16.17 -12.56 7.70
CA SER A 217 16.38 -13.73 8.59
C SER A 217 17.68 -14.46 8.27
N SER A 218 18.20 -15.17 9.27
CA SER A 218 19.30 -16.14 9.11
C SER A 218 18.83 -17.51 8.58
N SER A 219 17.54 -17.77 8.57
CA SER A 219 16.94 -19.05 8.14
C SER A 219 15.74 -18.82 7.22
N ASN A 220 15.41 -19.84 6.45
CA ASN A 220 14.28 -19.83 5.53
C ASN A 220 13.44 -21.11 5.70
N THR A 221 12.14 -20.94 5.92
CA THR A 221 11.17 -22.04 5.93
C THR A 221 10.33 -22.09 4.66
N GLY A 222 10.39 -21.03 3.84
CA GLY A 222 9.71 -20.93 2.56
C GLY A 222 10.57 -21.36 1.39
N SER A 223 10.09 -21.05 0.18
CA SER A 223 10.83 -21.23 -1.06
C SER A 223 11.53 -19.92 -1.48
N GLU A 224 12.47 -20.06 -2.43
CA GLU A 224 13.10 -18.89 -3.06
C GLU A 224 12.28 -18.32 -4.25
N LYS A 225 11.05 -18.83 -4.47
CA LYS A 225 10.15 -18.32 -5.51
C LYS A 225 9.52 -17.00 -5.09
N GLN A 226 9.54 -16.04 -5.97
CA GLN A 226 8.82 -14.78 -5.80
C GLN A 226 7.30 -15.01 -5.94
N SER A 227 6.50 -14.33 -5.14
CA SER A 227 5.04 -14.36 -5.28
C SER A 227 4.59 -13.68 -6.58
N LYS A 228 3.32 -13.91 -6.97
CA LYS A 228 2.68 -13.21 -8.09
C LYS A 228 1.82 -12.04 -7.63
N VAL A 229 2.01 -11.55 -6.41
CA VAL A 229 1.20 -10.49 -5.83
C VAL A 229 1.61 -9.14 -6.42
N LYS A 230 0.80 -8.65 -7.35
CA LYS A 230 0.96 -7.37 -8.05
C LYS A 230 -0.41 -6.79 -8.39
N GLY A 231 -0.55 -5.48 -8.34
CA GLY A 231 -1.81 -4.81 -8.70
C GLY A 231 -2.73 -4.56 -7.52
N SER A 232 -4.01 -4.33 -7.80
CA SER A 232 -5.00 -3.84 -6.83
C SER A 232 -5.56 -4.95 -5.95
N TYR A 233 -5.50 -4.74 -4.63
CA TYR A 233 -6.04 -5.63 -3.60
C TYR A 233 -6.72 -4.84 -2.49
N MET A 234 -7.61 -5.52 -1.78
CA MET A 234 -8.02 -5.12 -0.44
C MET A 234 -7.23 -5.95 0.57
N GLN A 235 -6.22 -5.34 1.21
CA GLN A 235 -5.44 -6.00 2.25
C GLN A 235 -6.21 -5.96 3.57
N THR A 236 -6.42 -7.12 4.18
CA THR A 236 -6.97 -7.20 5.55
C THR A 236 -5.87 -6.88 6.55
N LEU A 237 -6.14 -5.94 7.44
CA LEU A 237 -5.27 -5.54 8.53
C LEU A 237 -5.99 -5.69 9.87
N GLU A 238 -5.26 -6.02 10.91
CA GLU A 238 -5.72 -5.93 12.29
C GLU A 238 -5.30 -4.57 12.86
N VAL A 239 -6.26 -3.79 13.37
CA VAL A 239 -6.01 -2.44 13.90
C VAL A 239 -6.67 -2.26 15.27
N GLY A 240 -6.10 -1.37 16.10
CA GLY A 240 -6.69 -1.01 17.37
C GLY A 240 -8.08 -0.37 17.19
N LYS A 241 -9.11 -0.85 17.94
CA LYS A 241 -10.46 -0.25 17.87
C LYS A 241 -10.46 1.22 18.27
N ALA A 242 -9.59 1.63 19.18
CA ALA A 242 -9.48 3.02 19.61
C ALA A 242 -9.20 3.94 18.40
N ASN A 243 -8.40 3.47 17.45
CA ASN A 243 -7.98 4.21 16.26
C ASN A 243 -9.05 4.28 15.15
N ILE A 244 -10.21 3.61 15.33
CA ILE A 244 -11.33 3.68 14.37
C ILE A 244 -12.18 4.92 14.64
N THR A 245 -12.33 5.76 13.62
CA THR A 245 -13.14 6.99 13.65
C THR A 245 -14.08 7.07 12.44
N GLN A 246 -14.97 8.06 12.42
CA GLN A 246 -15.80 8.43 11.27
C GLN A 246 -16.49 7.25 10.56
N MET A 247 -17.10 6.35 11.34
CA MET A 247 -17.80 5.20 10.77
C MET A 247 -19.08 5.59 10.03
N SER A 248 -19.34 4.96 8.89
CA SER A 248 -20.54 5.16 8.07
C SER A 248 -21.05 3.85 7.50
N LEU A 249 -22.37 3.64 7.60
CA LEU A 249 -23.05 2.49 6.99
C LEU A 249 -23.41 2.82 5.53
N LYS A 250 -22.75 2.13 4.59
CA LYS A 250 -23.03 2.22 3.15
C LYS A 250 -24.15 1.23 2.80
N ALA A 251 -25.36 1.75 2.64
CA ALA A 251 -26.54 0.99 2.24
C ALA A 251 -27.34 1.80 1.21
N PRO A 252 -28.03 1.13 0.25
CA PRO A 252 -28.91 1.81 -0.71
C PRO A 252 -30.09 2.46 0.04
N SER A 253 -30.60 3.55 -0.49
CA SER A 253 -31.88 4.14 -0.01
C SER A 253 -33.08 3.31 -0.45
N THR A 254 -32.98 2.70 -1.65
CA THR A 254 -34.05 1.85 -2.23
C THR A 254 -33.45 0.55 -2.78
N ILE A 255 -34.26 -0.51 -2.79
CA ILE A 255 -33.94 -1.80 -3.40
C ILE A 255 -35.22 -2.47 -3.91
N LYS A 256 -35.20 -3.06 -5.11
CA LYS A 256 -36.36 -3.79 -5.64
C LYS A 256 -36.55 -5.15 -4.97
N VAL A 257 -37.79 -5.60 -4.83
CA VAL A 257 -38.14 -6.96 -4.35
C VAL A 257 -37.30 -8.02 -5.08
N LYS A 258 -36.93 -9.11 -4.41
CA LYS A 258 -36.05 -10.20 -4.86
C LYS A 258 -34.59 -9.82 -5.12
N LYS A 259 -34.19 -8.54 -5.07
CA LYS A 259 -32.80 -8.13 -5.22
C LYS A 259 -32.03 -8.26 -3.90
N THR A 260 -30.72 -8.41 -4.03
CA THR A 260 -29.79 -8.51 -2.89
C THR A 260 -28.67 -7.48 -3.02
N LYS A 261 -28.10 -7.05 -1.88
CA LYS A 261 -26.92 -6.18 -1.84
C LYS A 261 -26.10 -6.49 -0.60
N THR A 262 -24.79 -6.53 -0.72
CA THR A 262 -23.90 -6.57 0.44
C THR A 262 -23.65 -5.15 0.93
N LEU A 263 -23.85 -4.93 2.22
CA LEU A 263 -23.62 -3.64 2.87
C LEU A 263 -22.18 -3.57 3.39
N THR A 264 -21.66 -2.35 3.50
CA THR A 264 -20.31 -2.08 3.98
C THR A 264 -20.36 -1.04 5.09
N VAL A 265 -19.57 -1.23 6.14
CA VAL A 265 -19.28 -0.20 7.13
C VAL A 265 -17.90 0.36 6.81
N SER A 266 -17.86 1.58 6.28
CA SER A 266 -16.61 2.30 6.07
C SER A 266 -16.21 3.05 7.34
N CYS A 267 -14.91 3.29 7.51
CA CYS A 267 -14.35 4.03 8.63
C CYS A 267 -13.06 4.73 8.21
N LYS A 268 -12.56 5.62 9.07
CA LYS A 268 -11.17 6.05 9.06
C LYS A 268 -10.41 5.36 10.18
N VAL A 269 -9.19 4.94 9.88
CA VAL A 269 -8.19 4.46 10.85
C VAL A 269 -7.16 5.57 11.00
N VAL A 270 -6.90 6.01 12.23
CA VAL A 270 -6.04 7.18 12.50
C VAL A 270 -4.91 6.80 13.45
N TYR A 271 -3.69 7.05 13.03
CA TYR A 271 -2.46 6.93 13.84
C TYR A 271 -1.63 8.21 13.72
N PRO A 272 -0.69 8.47 14.64
CA PRO A 272 0.30 9.53 14.46
C PRO A 272 1.09 9.30 13.16
N GLY A 273 1.34 10.37 12.42
CA GLY A 273 2.20 10.35 11.23
C GLY A 273 3.66 10.61 11.59
N ILE A 274 4.60 10.01 10.86
CA ILE A 274 6.05 10.14 11.10
C ILE A 274 6.55 11.58 10.91
N MET A 275 5.88 12.35 10.04
CA MET A 275 6.19 13.77 9.83
C MET A 275 5.39 14.70 10.76
N GLY A 276 4.77 14.15 11.80
CA GLY A 276 3.83 14.86 12.68
C GLY A 276 2.38 14.83 12.18
N GLY A 277 1.44 15.29 13.02
CA GLY A 277 0.02 15.24 12.71
C GLY A 277 -0.56 13.82 12.72
N ASN A 278 -1.62 13.61 11.95
CA ASN A 278 -2.36 12.35 11.89
C ASN A 278 -2.30 11.70 10.49
N ASN A 279 -1.85 10.45 10.43
CA ASN A 279 -2.05 9.59 9.27
C ASN A 279 -3.47 8.99 9.33
N SER A 280 -4.33 9.40 8.40
CA SER A 280 -5.74 8.99 8.32
C SER A 280 -5.99 8.12 7.11
N THR A 281 -6.35 6.85 7.32
CA THR A 281 -6.56 5.85 6.28
C THR A 281 -8.04 5.48 6.14
N ASN A 282 -8.57 5.51 4.92
CA ASN A 282 -9.90 4.98 4.60
C ASN A 282 -9.87 3.46 4.62
N ALA A 283 -10.83 2.85 5.32
CA ALA A 283 -10.93 1.41 5.45
C ALA A 283 -12.39 0.93 5.53
N ASN A 284 -12.59 -0.37 5.35
CA ASN A 284 -13.88 -1.03 5.56
C ASN A 284 -13.76 -2.01 6.73
N ILE A 285 -14.71 -2.00 7.64
CA ILE A 285 -14.77 -3.00 8.72
C ILE A 285 -15.24 -4.32 8.11
N LEU A 286 -14.41 -5.37 8.24
CA LEU A 286 -14.65 -6.66 7.59
C LEU A 286 -15.33 -7.68 8.50
N LYS A 287 -15.06 -7.64 9.80
CA LYS A 287 -15.57 -8.60 10.79
C LYS A 287 -15.97 -7.90 12.08
N GLY A 288 -16.73 -8.58 12.94
CA GLY A 288 -17.13 -8.04 14.24
C GLY A 288 -18.33 -7.11 14.19
N ILE A 289 -19.14 -7.14 13.10
CA ILE A 289 -20.37 -6.40 12.94
C ILE A 289 -21.56 -7.30 13.27
N THR A 290 -22.41 -6.90 14.21
CA THR A 290 -23.71 -7.51 14.45
C THR A 290 -24.76 -6.78 13.64
N TRP A 291 -25.40 -7.48 12.74
CA TRP A 291 -26.41 -6.96 11.82
C TRP A 291 -27.82 -7.28 12.29
N ARG A 292 -28.75 -6.33 12.17
CA ARG A 292 -30.17 -6.54 12.44
C ARG A 292 -31.03 -5.76 11.43
N SER A 293 -32.20 -6.34 11.10
CA SER A 293 -33.27 -5.66 10.36
C SER A 293 -34.45 -5.45 11.32
N SER A 294 -35.06 -4.27 11.28
CA SER A 294 -36.26 -3.97 12.07
C SER A 294 -37.52 -4.69 11.57
N LYS A 295 -37.54 -5.10 10.30
CA LYS A 295 -38.68 -5.82 9.66
C LYS A 295 -38.14 -6.94 8.73
N PRO A 296 -37.85 -8.14 9.27
CA PRO A 296 -37.35 -9.26 8.47
C PRO A 296 -38.30 -9.77 7.39
N SER A 297 -39.61 -9.52 7.54
CA SER A 297 -40.63 -9.81 6.49
C SER A 297 -40.50 -8.91 5.25
N VAL A 298 -39.93 -7.69 5.40
CA VAL A 298 -39.68 -6.73 4.32
C VAL A 298 -38.27 -6.92 3.76
N LEU A 299 -37.26 -6.99 4.63
CA LEU A 299 -35.85 -7.03 4.28
C LEU A 299 -35.08 -7.85 5.31
N THR A 300 -34.45 -8.94 4.89
CA THR A 300 -33.51 -9.71 5.75
C THR A 300 -32.09 -9.23 5.59
N ILE A 301 -31.24 -9.50 6.59
CA ILE A 301 -29.80 -9.28 6.53
C ILE A 301 -29.06 -10.48 7.14
N SER A 302 -28.04 -10.95 6.46
CA SER A 302 -27.18 -12.04 6.94
C SER A 302 -26.09 -11.55 7.88
N SER A 303 -25.42 -12.47 8.58
CA SER A 303 -24.23 -12.18 9.42
C SER A 303 -23.07 -11.56 8.63
N LYS A 304 -23.02 -11.77 7.30
CA LYS A 304 -22.05 -11.16 6.37
C LYS A 304 -22.51 -9.82 5.79
N GLY A 305 -23.62 -9.25 6.29
CA GLY A 305 -24.13 -7.95 5.82
C GLY A 305 -24.84 -7.98 4.46
N LYS A 306 -25.19 -9.17 3.91
CA LYS A 306 -25.96 -9.27 2.67
C LYS A 306 -27.44 -9.10 2.97
N ILE A 307 -28.07 -8.04 2.45
CA ILE A 307 -29.53 -7.83 2.51
C ILE A 307 -30.22 -8.57 1.37
N THR A 308 -31.45 -9.03 1.66
CA THR A 308 -32.37 -9.60 0.66
C THR A 308 -33.74 -8.94 0.82
N ALA A 309 -34.21 -8.27 -0.22
CA ALA A 309 -35.49 -7.60 -0.26
C ALA A 309 -36.60 -8.64 -0.55
N LYS A 310 -37.59 -8.76 0.38
CA LYS A 310 -38.66 -9.77 0.32
C LYS A 310 -40.01 -9.20 -0.08
N LYS A 311 -40.42 -8.06 0.48
CA LYS A 311 -41.73 -7.44 0.27
C LYS A 311 -41.59 -5.93 0.26
N ALA A 312 -42.42 -5.24 -0.54
CA ALA A 312 -42.44 -3.78 -0.54
C ALA A 312 -42.74 -3.22 0.87
N GLY A 313 -42.02 -2.13 1.22
CA GLY A 313 -42.10 -1.49 2.53
C GLY A 313 -40.78 -0.88 2.97
N LYS A 314 -40.74 -0.41 4.22
CA LYS A 314 -39.53 0.19 4.82
C LYS A 314 -38.99 -0.68 5.94
N ALA A 315 -37.69 -0.86 6.01
CA ALA A 315 -36.99 -1.53 7.10
C ALA A 315 -35.72 -0.77 7.46
N THR A 316 -35.42 -0.65 8.76
CA THR A 316 -34.17 -0.05 9.25
C THR A 316 -33.15 -1.14 9.51
N ILE A 317 -32.01 -1.03 8.85
CA ILE A 317 -30.83 -1.87 9.09
C ILE A 317 -30.00 -1.23 10.20
N THR A 318 -29.58 -2.06 11.14
CA THR A 318 -28.67 -1.70 12.23
C THR A 318 -27.37 -2.48 12.08
N ALA A 319 -26.25 -1.77 12.15
CA ALA A 319 -24.89 -2.33 12.27
C ALA A 319 -24.32 -1.94 13.64
N LYS A 320 -24.04 -2.95 14.51
CA LYS A 320 -23.47 -2.74 15.83
C LYS A 320 -22.07 -3.35 15.91
N ILE A 321 -21.10 -2.58 16.35
CA ILE A 321 -19.73 -3.00 16.64
C ILE A 321 -19.50 -2.78 18.12
N LYS A 322 -19.04 -3.84 18.84
CA LYS A 322 -18.80 -3.75 20.30
C LYS A 322 -17.81 -2.62 20.61
N GLY A 323 -18.23 -1.70 21.50
CA GLY A 323 -17.43 -0.55 21.92
C GLY A 323 -17.44 0.64 20.94
N LYS A 324 -18.31 0.63 19.92
CA LYS A 324 -18.46 1.73 18.95
C LYS A 324 -19.94 2.15 18.82
N LYS A 325 -20.17 3.37 18.28
CA LYS A 325 -21.51 3.91 18.02
C LYS A 325 -22.27 2.99 17.04
N THR A 326 -23.52 2.67 17.39
CA THR A 326 -24.42 1.91 16.52
C THR A 326 -24.82 2.73 15.29
N LEU A 327 -24.70 2.14 14.11
CA LEU A 327 -25.09 2.76 12.84
C LEU A 327 -26.46 2.24 12.40
N LYS A 328 -27.31 3.13 11.89
CA LYS A 328 -28.65 2.79 11.38
C LYS A 328 -28.87 3.41 9.99
N LYS A 329 -29.55 2.69 9.12
CA LYS A 329 -29.98 3.18 7.80
C LYS A 329 -31.32 2.57 7.44
N THR A 330 -32.30 3.40 7.08
CA THR A 330 -33.58 2.94 6.54
C THR A 330 -33.44 2.66 5.05
N VAL A 331 -33.94 1.52 4.64
CA VAL A 331 -33.98 1.06 3.24
C VAL A 331 -35.43 0.86 2.86
N THR A 332 -35.86 1.45 1.72
CA THR A 332 -37.18 1.26 1.13
C THR A 332 -37.10 0.14 0.12
N VAL A 333 -37.94 -0.89 0.29
CA VAL A 333 -38.12 -1.94 -0.71
C VAL A 333 -39.29 -1.56 -1.63
N THR A 334 -39.00 -1.47 -2.91
CA THR A 334 -40.01 -1.17 -3.96
C THR A 334 -40.40 -2.45 -4.74
N LYS A 335 -41.54 -2.43 -5.40
CA LYS A 335 -41.95 -3.49 -6.33
C LYS A 335 -41.03 -3.65 -7.52
#